data_e7e141f2577cd8c1338ffa83441fcaaf
#
_entry.id   e7e141f2577cd8c1338ffa83441fcaaf
#
_cell.length_a   1.000
_cell.length_b   1.000
_cell.length_c   1.000
_cell.angle_alpha   90.00
_cell.angle_beta   90.00
_cell.angle_gamma   90.00
#
_symmetry.space_group_name_H-M   'P 1'
#
loop_
_entity.id
_entity.type
_entity.pdbx_description
1 polymer ?
#
loop_
_entity_poly.entity_id
_entity_poly.type
_entity_poly.pdbx_seq_one_letter_code
_entity_poly.pdbx_strand_id
1 'polypeptide(L)' 'MNDKKLICTEDEDTASALRKSGFKEMKTGNKNIYTFLNNTTLKFSEGVDINKIKYSNMLTF' A
#
# COMPACT_ATOMS: atom_id res chain seq x y z
N MET A 1 10.66 -9.35 10.35
CA MET A 1 10.64 -7.92 10.03
C MET A 1 10.43 -7.73 8.54
N ASN A 2 9.61 -6.77 8.17
CA ASN A 2 9.30 -6.55 6.75
C ASN A 2 10.18 -5.45 6.18
N ASP A 3 11.11 -5.83 5.29
CA ASP A 3 12.04 -4.91 4.66
C ASP A 3 11.52 -4.33 3.36
N LYS A 4 10.33 -4.72 2.95
CA LYS A 4 9.79 -4.27 1.67
C LYS A 4 9.48 -2.78 1.70
N LYS A 5 9.77 -2.09 0.61
CA LYS A 5 9.62 -0.64 0.54
C LYS A 5 8.26 -0.20 0.05
N LEU A 6 7.49 -1.10 -0.55
CA LEU A 6 6.22 -0.77 -1.17
C LEU A 6 5.11 -1.65 -0.64
N ILE A 7 3.94 -1.06 -0.55
CA ILE A 7 2.70 -1.76 -0.22
C ILE A 7 1.80 -1.66 -1.43
N CYS A 8 1.27 -2.80 -1.86
CA CYS A 8 0.38 -2.86 -3.02
C CYS A 8 -0.95 -3.48 -2.63
N THR A 9 -2.01 -2.99 -3.21
CA THR A 9 -3.34 -3.57 -3.02
C THR A 9 -4.17 -3.39 -4.28
N GLU A 10 -5.05 -4.34 -4.54
CA GLU A 10 -6.04 -4.23 -5.60
C GLU A 10 -7.38 -3.72 -5.07
N ASP A 11 -7.52 -3.63 -3.76
CA ASP A 11 -8.77 -3.24 -3.13
C ASP A 11 -8.81 -1.73 -2.94
N GLU A 12 -9.82 -1.09 -3.55
CA GLU A 12 -9.95 0.35 -3.48
C GLU A 12 -10.20 0.85 -2.07
N ASP A 13 -10.99 0.12 -1.29
CA ASP A 13 -11.27 0.52 0.08
C ASP A 13 -10.02 0.48 0.94
N THR A 14 -9.19 -0.55 0.76
CA THR A 14 -7.92 -0.66 1.46
C THR A 14 -6.97 0.44 1.01
N ALA A 15 -6.93 0.74 -0.27
CA ALA A 15 -6.10 1.83 -0.79
C ALA A 15 -6.52 3.17 -0.19
N SER A 16 -7.81 3.42 -0.11
CA SER A 16 -8.34 4.64 0.49
C SER A 16 -7.94 4.74 1.96
N ALA A 17 -8.02 3.63 2.69
CA ALA A 17 -7.63 3.59 4.08
C ALA A 17 -6.13 3.83 4.27
N LEU A 18 -5.31 3.29 3.39
CA LEU A 18 -3.87 3.55 3.42
C LEU A 18 -3.59 5.03 3.21
N ARG A 19 -4.28 5.65 2.26
CA ARG A 19 -4.13 7.07 1.99
C ARG A 19 -4.50 7.89 3.22
N LYS A 20 -5.59 7.53 3.88
CA LYS A 20 -6.04 8.22 5.09
C LYS A 20 -5.09 8.00 6.27
N SER A 21 -4.37 6.88 6.28
CA SER A 21 -3.38 6.59 7.31
C SER A 21 -2.11 7.42 7.15
N GLY A 22 -1.95 8.10 6.03
CA GLY A 22 -0.79 8.95 5.78
C GLY A 22 0.26 8.33 4.86
N PHE A 23 -0.01 7.14 4.33
CA PHE A 23 0.92 6.51 3.39
C PHE A 23 0.91 7.26 2.06
N LYS A 24 2.09 7.47 1.52
CA LYS A 24 2.22 8.18 0.26
C LYS A 24 1.98 7.23 -0.90
N GLU A 25 1.02 7.59 -1.74
CA GLU A 25 0.72 6.79 -2.92
C GLU A 25 1.75 7.05 -4.03
N MET A 26 2.19 5.96 -4.65
CA MET A 26 3.10 6.02 -5.79
C MET A 26 2.30 5.68 -7.04
N LYS A 27 2.51 6.46 -8.11
CA LYS A 27 1.85 6.15 -9.37
C LYS A 27 2.67 5.10 -10.11
N THR A 28 1.99 4.03 -10.49
CA THR A 28 2.55 3.01 -11.38
C THR A 28 1.77 3.07 -12.69
N GLY A 29 2.17 2.33 -13.67
CA GLY A 29 1.40 2.27 -14.91
C GLY A 29 0.17 1.39 -14.83
N ASN A 30 -0.05 0.71 -13.73
CA ASN A 30 -1.14 -0.26 -13.58
C ASN A 30 -2.33 0.37 -12.86
N LYS A 31 -3.45 0.50 -13.56
CA LYS A 31 -4.66 1.11 -13.00
C LYS A 31 -5.39 0.21 -12.02
N ASN A 32 -5.07 -1.08 -12.01
CA ASN A 32 -5.76 -2.05 -11.17
C ASN A 32 -5.06 -2.25 -9.83
N ILE A 33 -3.88 -1.68 -9.66
CA ILE A 33 -3.09 -1.86 -8.45
C ILE A 33 -2.73 -0.50 -7.88
N TYR A 34 -2.97 -0.35 -6.57
CA TYR A 34 -2.59 0.86 -5.84
C TYR A 34 -1.30 0.56 -5.08
N THR A 35 -0.31 1.41 -5.26
CA THR A 35 1.01 1.23 -4.64
C THR A 35 1.31 2.40 -3.73
N PHE A 36 1.78 2.09 -2.53
CA PHE A 36 2.12 3.09 -1.52
C PHE A 36 3.51 2.82 -0.98
N LEU A 37 4.17 3.87 -0.52
CA LEU A 37 5.44 3.71 0.18
C LEU A 37 5.18 3.07 1.56
N ASN A 38 5.91 2.00 1.85
CA ASN A 38 5.82 1.37 3.15
C ASN A 38 6.57 2.22 4.18
N ASN A 39 5.83 2.87 5.05
CA ASN A 39 6.41 3.70 6.09
C ASN A 39 6.22 3.00 7.43
N THR A 40 7.31 2.45 7.96
CA THR A 40 7.26 1.67 9.19
C THR A 40 6.95 2.50 10.43
N THR A 41 7.01 3.82 10.33
CA THR A 41 6.64 4.70 11.44
C THR A 41 5.14 4.95 11.50
N LEU A 42 4.41 4.60 10.45
CA LEU A 42 2.96 4.76 10.40
C LEU A 42 2.28 3.45 10.77
N LYS A 43 1.10 3.58 11.36
CA LYS A 43 0.27 2.41 11.66
C LYS A 43 -0.91 2.38 10.69
N PHE A 44 -1.37 1.18 10.38
CA PHE A 44 -2.56 1.02 9.55
C PHE A 44 -3.80 1.47 10.32
N SER A 45 -4.68 2.18 9.64
CA SER A 45 -6.00 2.50 10.20
C SER A 45 -6.88 1.25 10.18
N GLU A 46 -8.02 1.32 10.86
CA GLU A 46 -8.93 0.19 10.95
C GLU A 46 -9.50 -0.23 9.59
N GLY A 47 -9.52 0.68 8.63
CA GLY A 47 -10.03 0.37 7.30
C GLY A 47 -9.08 -0.42 6.42
N VAL A 48 -7.83 -0.60 6.86
CA VAL A 48 -6.85 -1.34 6.07
C VAL A 48 -6.99 -2.83 6.35
N ASP A 49 -7.26 -3.60 5.30
CA ASP A 49 -7.32 -5.06 5.39
C ASP A 49 -5.97 -5.62 5.01
N ILE A 50 -5.21 -6.08 6.00
CA ILE A 50 -3.86 -6.60 5.77
C ILE A 50 -3.85 -7.86 4.91
N ASN A 51 -4.97 -8.54 4.80
CA ASN A 51 -5.08 -9.71 3.93
C ASN A 51 -5.20 -9.32 2.46
N LYS A 52 -5.47 -8.06 2.19
CA LYS A 52 -5.62 -7.55 0.83
C LYS A 52 -4.42 -6.74 0.36
N ILE A 53 -3.39 -6.64 1.18
CA ILE A 53 -2.17 -5.92 0.79
C ILE A 53 -1.04 -6.90 0.52
N LYS A 54 -0.12 -6.46 -0.33
CA LYS A 54 1.10 -7.21 -0.62
C LYS A 54 2.28 -6.25 -0.49
N TYR A 55 3.41 -6.79 -0.11
CA TYR A 55 4.62 -6.01 0.03
C TYR A 55 5.56 -6.30 -1.14
N SER A 56 6.22 -5.25 -1.61
CA SER A 56 7.13 -5.38 -2.74
C SER A 56 8.30 -4.42 -2.58
N ASN A 57 9.45 -4.77 -3.18
CA ASN A 57 10.60 -3.88 -3.26
C ASN A 57 10.72 -3.22 -4.63
N MET A 58 9.89 -3.61 -5.58
CA MET A 58 10.04 -3.18 -6.96
C MET A 58 8.70 -2.77 -7.56
N LEU A 59 8.75 -1.75 -8.40
CA LEU A 59 7.59 -1.30 -9.18
C LEU A 59 7.55 -2.07 -10.50
N THR A 60 7.21 -3.34 -10.44
CA THR A 60 7.21 -4.21 -11.62
C THR A 60 5.80 -4.66 -11.98
N PHE A 61 4.94 -3.73 -12.21
CA PHE A 61 3.54 -4.05 -12.53
C PHE A 61 3.25 -3.87 -14.00
#